data_5332708eabb3ff6289b9fd93fd8de191
#
_entry.id   5332708eabb3ff6289b9fd93fd8de191
#
_cell.length_a   1.000
_cell.length_b   1.000
_cell.length_c   1.000
_cell.angle_alpha   90.00
_cell.angle_beta   90.00
_cell.angle_gamma   90.00
#
_symmetry.space_group_name_H-M   'P 1'
#
loop_
_entity.id
_entity.type
_entity.pdbx_description
1 polymer ?
#
loop_
_entity_poly.entity_id
_entity_poly.type
_entity_poly.pdbx_seq_one_letter_code
_entity_poly.pdbx_strand_id
1 'polypeptide(L)'
;EDGDMVELHDIIDNLERRIRRELGCIVTIHMDPVAIEDEEVAGLKAEVLSVIKGLDSHINMHDFRIIRGDTHTNLVFDIAVPFGYITSDDDICNAIQENVRKKLGKNYYTVIEVDRDNYINI
;
A
#
# COMPACT_ATOMS: atom_id res chain seq x y z
N GLU A 1 -16.05 20.72 12.58
CA GLU A 1 -15.77 20.70 12.33
C GLU A 1 -15.05 20.75 12.18
N ASP A 2 -14.75 20.56 12.46
CA ASP A 2 -14.05 20.73 12.07
C ASP A 2 -13.09 21.16 12.55
N GLY A 3 -12.89 21.29 13.09
CA GLY A 3 -11.85 21.88 13.73
C GLY A 3 -10.74 21.02 14.09
N ASP A 4 -10.92 19.82 14.12
CA ASP A 4 -9.83 18.92 14.46
C ASP A 4 -9.14 18.46 13.18
N MET A 5 -8.00 19.02 12.91
CA MET A 5 -7.28 18.71 11.70
C MET A 5 -6.80 17.28 11.66
N VAL A 6 -6.46 16.74 12.81
CA VAL A 6 -5.99 15.37 12.87
C VAL A 6 -7.09 14.40 12.51
N GLU A 7 -8.26 14.64 13.05
CA GLU A 7 -9.39 13.78 12.77
C GLU A 7 -9.78 13.85 11.30
N LEU A 8 -9.76 15.05 10.77
CA LEU A 8 -10.09 15.23 9.37
C LEU A 8 -9.11 14.49 8.48
N HIS A 9 -7.86 14.54 8.84
CA HIS A 9 -6.82 13.84 8.10
C HIS A 9 -7.07 12.34 8.08
N ASP A 10 -7.45 11.80 9.22
CA ASP A 10 -7.72 10.37 9.30
C ASP A 10 -8.91 9.97 8.46
N ILE A 11 -9.92 10.81 8.45
CA ILE A 11 -11.10 10.54 7.65
C ILE A 11 -10.76 10.51 6.18
N ILE A 12 -9.96 11.45 5.75
CA ILE A 12 -9.56 11.53 4.35
C ILE A 12 -8.72 10.31 3.96
N ASP A 13 -7.81 9.93 4.83
CA ASP A 13 -6.98 8.76 4.57
C ASP A 13 -7.82 7.51 4.40
N ASN A 14 -8.76 7.31 5.30
CA ASN A 14 -9.61 6.14 5.25
C ASN A 14 -10.47 6.13 4.00
N LEU A 15 -10.95 7.29 3.62
CA LEU A 15 -11.78 7.41 2.45
C LEU A 15 -10.98 7.09 1.19
N GLU A 16 -9.76 7.58 1.13
CA GLU A 16 -8.90 7.29 0.01
C GLU A 16 -8.65 5.81 -0.15
N ARG A 17 -8.39 5.13 0.95
CA ARG A 17 -8.16 3.70 0.89
C ARG A 17 -9.37 2.97 0.35
N ARG A 18 -10.54 3.37 0.79
CA ARG A 18 -11.77 2.73 0.37
C ARG A 18 -12.03 2.97 -1.10
N ILE A 19 -11.86 4.19 -1.54
CA ILE A 19 -12.10 4.54 -2.92
C ILE A 19 -11.13 3.80 -3.83
N ARG A 20 -9.88 3.72 -3.42
CA ARG A 20 -8.89 3.01 -4.19
C ARG A 20 -9.28 1.56 -4.35
N ARG A 21 -9.76 0.97 -3.28
CA ARG A 21 -10.13 -0.44 -3.30
C ARG A 21 -11.30 -0.68 -4.24
N GLU A 22 -12.26 0.22 -4.23
CA GLU A 22 -13.48 0.02 -5.00
C GLU A 22 -13.33 0.42 -6.45
N LEU A 23 -12.65 1.50 -6.69
CA LEU A 23 -12.55 2.03 -8.03
C LEU A 23 -11.26 1.71 -8.72
N GLY A 24 -10.26 1.31 -7.97
CA GLY A 24 -8.97 1.02 -8.54
C GLY A 24 -8.30 2.22 -9.14
N CYS A 25 -8.67 3.41 -8.74
CA CYS A 25 -8.05 4.57 -9.31
C CYS A 25 -7.42 5.42 -8.25
N ILE A 26 -6.63 6.36 -8.68
CA ILE A 26 -5.87 7.20 -7.81
C ILE A 26 -6.66 8.42 -7.43
N VAL A 27 -6.78 8.60 -6.14
CA VAL A 27 -7.55 9.70 -5.66
C VAL A 27 -6.71 10.69 -4.89
N THR A 28 -5.45 10.49 -4.90
CA THR A 28 -4.55 11.30 -4.10
C THR A 28 -4.02 12.50 -4.79
N ILE A 29 -4.60 12.85 -5.88
CA ILE A 29 -4.11 13.91 -6.69
C ILE A 29 -4.01 15.19 -5.98
N HIS A 30 -4.85 15.36 -5.02
CA HIS A 30 -4.86 16.60 -4.31
C HIS A 30 -3.83 16.71 -3.26
N MET A 31 -3.24 15.59 -2.94
CA MET A 31 -2.21 15.62 -1.94
C MET A 31 -0.98 16.08 -2.63
N ASP A 32 -0.79 17.25 -2.78
CA ASP A 32 0.33 17.79 -3.46
C ASP A 32 1.62 17.17 -2.98
N PRO A 33 2.11 16.19 -3.62
CA PRO A 33 3.21 15.42 -3.08
C PRO A 33 4.50 16.19 -3.18
N VAL A 34 5.28 16.02 -2.17
CA VAL A 34 6.64 16.47 -2.23
C VAL A 34 7.33 15.62 -3.28
N ALA A 35 8.16 16.24 -4.06
CA ALA A 35 8.89 15.50 -5.08
C ALA A 35 9.75 14.44 -4.40
N ILE A 36 9.64 13.23 -4.87
CA ILE A 36 10.39 12.11 -4.31
C ILE A 36 11.38 11.66 -5.36
N GLU A 37 12.62 11.49 -4.93
CA GLU A 37 13.66 11.11 -5.86
C GLU A 37 13.51 9.67 -6.29
N ASP A 38 13.88 9.40 -7.52
CA ASP A 38 13.76 8.07 -8.08
C ASP A 38 14.53 7.04 -7.28
N GLU A 39 15.67 7.44 -6.75
CA GLU A 39 16.47 6.52 -5.95
C GLU A 39 15.76 6.13 -4.68
N GLU A 40 15.06 7.07 -4.07
CA GLU A 40 14.32 6.77 -2.86
C GLU A 40 13.17 5.83 -3.16
N VAL A 41 12.49 6.08 -4.26
CA VAL A 41 11.39 5.20 -4.66
C VAL A 41 11.91 3.79 -4.90
N ALA A 42 13.01 3.67 -5.63
CA ALA A 42 13.57 2.36 -5.93
C ALA A 42 14.00 1.63 -4.66
N GLY A 43 14.58 2.38 -3.72
CA GLY A 43 15.02 1.77 -2.46
C GLY A 43 13.86 1.26 -1.64
N LEU A 44 12.82 2.06 -1.48
CA LEU A 44 11.65 1.64 -0.72
C LEU A 44 10.93 0.50 -1.42
N LYS A 45 10.85 0.56 -2.74
CA LYS A 45 10.23 -0.51 -3.50
C LYS A 45 10.94 -1.83 -3.27
N ALA A 46 12.27 -1.81 -3.28
CA ALA A 46 13.05 -3.02 -3.06
C ALA A 46 12.80 -3.57 -1.66
N GLU A 47 12.70 -2.69 -0.65
CA GLU A 47 12.47 -3.15 0.69
C GLU A 47 11.09 -3.79 0.83
N VAL A 48 10.08 -3.17 0.26
CA VAL A 48 8.73 -3.71 0.34
C VAL A 48 8.67 -5.03 -0.42
N LEU A 49 9.29 -5.09 -1.58
CA LEU A 49 9.30 -6.31 -2.37
C LEU A 49 9.98 -7.44 -1.60
N SER A 50 11.04 -7.13 -0.88
CA SER A 50 11.71 -8.11 -0.07
C SER A 50 10.78 -8.66 1.01
N VAL A 51 10.00 -7.80 1.63
CA VAL A 51 9.01 -8.23 2.63
C VAL A 51 8.00 -9.18 2.00
N ILE A 52 7.48 -8.79 0.84
CA ILE A 52 6.45 -9.58 0.18
C ILE A 52 6.98 -10.95 -0.22
N LYS A 53 8.16 -10.97 -0.83
CA LYS A 53 8.76 -12.24 -1.27
C LYS A 53 9.16 -13.11 -0.10
N GLY A 54 9.45 -12.51 1.04
CA GLY A 54 9.73 -13.26 2.24
C GLY A 54 8.50 -13.96 2.80
N LEU A 55 7.32 -13.39 2.55
CA LEU A 55 6.08 -14.04 2.96
C LEU A 55 5.70 -15.15 1.99
N ASP A 56 5.75 -14.85 0.69
CA ASP A 56 5.45 -15.84 -0.33
C ASP A 56 6.01 -15.37 -1.65
N SER A 57 6.87 -16.18 -2.23
CA SER A 57 7.55 -15.79 -3.46
C SER A 57 6.62 -15.74 -4.67
N HIS A 58 5.40 -16.26 -4.52
CA HIS A 58 4.45 -16.26 -5.63
C HIS A 58 3.61 -15.00 -5.69
N ILE A 59 3.70 -14.14 -4.68
CA ILE A 59 2.97 -12.89 -4.69
C ILE A 59 3.80 -11.86 -5.42
N ASN A 60 3.18 -11.15 -6.35
CA ASN A 60 3.85 -10.11 -7.14
C ASN A 60 3.31 -8.76 -6.78
N MET A 61 4.14 -7.74 -6.89
CA MET A 61 3.77 -6.37 -6.57
C MET A 61 3.77 -5.54 -7.84
N HIS A 62 2.76 -4.67 -7.97
CA HIS A 62 2.62 -3.79 -9.12
C HIS A 62 2.27 -2.39 -8.69
N ASP A 63 2.61 -1.44 -9.53
CA ASP A 63 2.19 -0.03 -9.38
C ASP A 63 2.60 0.59 -8.05
N PHE A 64 3.83 0.37 -7.67
CA PHE A 64 4.33 0.90 -6.41
C PHE A 64 4.45 2.42 -6.49
N ARG A 65 3.88 3.10 -5.50
CA ARG A 65 3.93 4.54 -5.41
C ARG A 65 4.09 4.96 -3.97
N ILE A 66 4.66 6.13 -3.78
CA ILE A 66 4.88 6.67 -2.45
C ILE A 66 4.13 7.98 -2.33
N ILE A 67 3.34 8.10 -1.28
CA ILE A 67 2.66 9.36 -1.00
C ILE A 67 3.11 9.81 0.37
N ARG A 68 3.82 10.90 0.40
CA ARG A 68 4.42 11.38 1.63
C ARG A 68 3.53 12.43 2.25
N GLY A 69 3.17 12.20 3.52
CA GLY A 69 2.40 13.16 4.28
C GLY A 69 3.25 13.83 5.33
N ASP A 70 2.60 14.62 6.16
CA ASP A 70 3.32 15.36 7.20
C ASP A 70 3.84 14.46 8.28
N THR A 71 3.07 13.48 8.66
CA THR A 71 3.42 12.64 9.80
C THR A 71 3.74 11.23 9.42
N HIS A 72 3.32 10.80 8.24
CA HIS A 72 3.58 9.43 7.82
C HIS A 72 3.67 9.35 6.31
N THR A 73 4.18 8.24 5.85
CA THR A 73 4.37 7.99 4.44
C THR A 73 3.52 6.78 4.05
N ASN A 74 2.73 6.92 3.01
CA ASN A 74 1.93 5.83 2.51
C ASN A 74 2.64 5.17 1.35
N LEU A 75 2.80 3.86 1.45
CA LEU A 75 3.35 3.06 0.38
C LEU A 75 2.16 2.37 -0.29
N VAL A 76 1.91 2.73 -1.52
CA VAL A 76 0.71 2.33 -2.23
C VAL A 76 1.08 1.37 -3.33
N PHE A 77 0.45 0.23 -3.35
CA PHE A 77 0.78 -0.75 -4.39
C PHE A 77 -0.31 -1.81 -4.48
N ASP A 78 -0.26 -2.53 -5.58
CA ASP A 78 -1.14 -3.66 -5.80
C ASP A 78 -0.33 -4.93 -5.62
N ILE A 79 -0.98 -5.98 -5.15
CA ILE A 79 -0.35 -7.30 -5.14
C ILE A 79 -1.22 -8.26 -5.91
N ALA A 80 -0.56 -9.13 -6.65
CA ALA A 80 -1.25 -10.20 -7.37
C ALA A 80 -1.00 -11.49 -6.61
N VAL A 81 -2.09 -12.10 -6.14
CA VAL A 81 -2.03 -13.30 -5.33
C VAL A 81 -2.55 -14.46 -6.18
N PRO A 82 -1.88 -15.60 -6.15
CA PRO A 82 -2.35 -16.72 -6.95
C PRO A 82 -3.75 -17.15 -6.57
N PHE A 83 -4.52 -17.52 -7.56
CA PHE A 83 -5.85 -18.03 -7.33
C PHE A 83 -5.74 -19.31 -6.52
N GLY A 84 -6.56 -19.44 -5.49
CA GLY A 84 -6.48 -20.59 -4.64
C GLY A 84 -5.59 -20.45 -3.44
N TYR A 85 -4.92 -19.33 -3.31
CA TYR A 85 -4.13 -19.05 -2.14
C TYR A 85 -5.07 -18.96 -0.95
N ILE A 86 -4.78 -19.73 0.10
CA ILE A 86 -5.77 -19.90 1.16
C ILE A 86 -5.79 -18.78 2.20
N THR A 87 -4.74 -18.01 2.30
CA THR A 87 -4.70 -16.92 3.26
C THR A 87 -5.62 -15.81 2.79
N SER A 88 -6.38 -15.25 3.70
CA SER A 88 -7.31 -14.18 3.34
C SER A 88 -6.57 -12.91 2.96
N ASP A 89 -7.25 -12.08 2.20
CA ASP A 89 -6.67 -10.80 1.79
C ASP A 89 -6.29 -9.96 2.99
N ASP A 90 -7.15 -9.93 4.00
CA ASP A 90 -6.87 -9.14 5.19
C ASP A 90 -5.62 -9.64 5.90
N ASP A 91 -5.47 -10.94 6.00
CA ASP A 91 -4.31 -11.50 6.68
C ASP A 91 -3.04 -11.21 5.91
N ILE A 92 -3.10 -11.31 4.59
CA ILE A 92 -1.95 -10.99 3.77
C ILE A 92 -1.55 -9.53 3.96
N CYS A 93 -2.53 -8.65 3.87
CA CYS A 93 -2.25 -7.22 4.00
C CYS A 93 -1.72 -6.87 5.37
N ASN A 94 -2.28 -7.46 6.40
CA ASN A 94 -1.81 -7.21 7.76
C ASN A 94 -0.39 -7.69 7.94
N ALA A 95 -0.06 -8.83 7.39
CA ALA A 95 1.29 -9.35 7.51
C ALA A 95 2.29 -8.45 6.79
N ILE A 96 1.92 -7.98 5.61
CA ILE A 96 2.79 -7.09 4.86
C ILE A 96 2.99 -5.78 5.62
N GLN A 97 1.89 -5.22 6.10
CA GLN A 97 1.95 -3.96 6.83
C GLN A 97 2.83 -4.08 8.06
N GLU A 98 2.64 -5.12 8.82
CA GLU A 98 3.39 -5.30 10.04
C GLU A 98 4.87 -5.45 9.76
N ASN A 99 5.21 -6.23 8.77
CA ASN A 99 6.62 -6.45 8.46
C ASN A 99 7.26 -5.23 7.83
N VAL A 100 6.52 -4.47 7.04
CA VAL A 100 7.03 -3.24 6.48
C VAL A 100 7.33 -2.25 7.59
N ARG A 101 6.44 -2.13 8.57
CA ARG A 101 6.66 -1.20 9.65
C ARG A 101 7.80 -1.62 10.54
N LYS A 102 8.01 -2.91 10.69
CA LYS A 102 9.16 -3.39 11.44
C LYS A 102 10.46 -3.03 10.74
N LYS A 103 10.45 -3.10 9.43
CA LYS A 103 11.67 -2.91 8.66
C LYS A 103 11.96 -1.44 8.40
N LEU A 104 10.94 -0.66 8.10
CA LEU A 104 11.13 0.73 7.70
C LEU A 104 10.80 1.73 8.79
N GLY A 105 9.89 1.38 9.70
CA GLY A 105 9.53 2.28 10.78
C GLY A 105 8.03 2.45 10.91
N LYS A 106 7.64 3.02 12.03
CA LYS A 106 6.22 3.16 12.35
C LYS A 106 5.52 4.22 11.54
N ASN A 107 6.28 5.07 10.88
CA ASN A 107 5.69 6.12 10.07
C ASN A 107 5.27 5.64 8.69
N TYR A 108 5.52 4.39 8.39
CA TYR A 108 5.19 3.83 7.09
C TYR A 108 3.93 3.01 7.15
N TYR A 109 2.99 3.34 6.29
CA TYR A 109 1.73 2.62 6.17
C TYR A 109 1.62 2.07 4.77
N THR A 110 0.98 0.93 4.64
CA THR A 110 0.77 0.34 3.33
C THR A 110 -0.69 0.50 2.95
N VAL A 111 -0.90 0.83 1.68
CA VAL A 111 -2.23 0.88 1.09
C VAL A 111 -2.19 -0.13 -0.04
N ILE A 112 -2.82 -1.27 0.17
CA ILE A 112 -2.64 -2.42 -0.69
C ILE A 112 -3.95 -2.81 -1.34
N GLU A 113 -3.94 -2.97 -2.64
CA GLU A 113 -5.06 -3.54 -3.35
C GLU A 113 -4.69 -4.96 -3.72
N VAL A 114 -5.52 -5.91 -3.33
CA VAL A 114 -5.25 -7.32 -3.57
C VAL A 114 -6.00 -7.75 -4.82
N ASP A 115 -5.25 -8.31 -5.75
CA ASP A 115 -5.81 -8.80 -6.99
C ASP A 115 -5.59 -10.29 -7.05
N ARG A 116 -6.67 -11.04 -6.99
CA ARG A 116 -6.58 -12.49 -7.11
C ARG A 116 -6.52 -12.83 -8.58
N ASP A 117 -5.51 -13.59 -8.90
CA ASP A 117 -5.23 -13.84 -10.29
C ASP A 117 -6.09 -14.95 -10.82
N ASN A 118 -7.22 -14.57 -11.34
CA ASN A 118 -8.17 -15.55 -11.83
C ASN A 118 -7.98 -15.89 -13.27
N TYR A 119 -7.36 -15.05 -14.04
CA TYR A 119 -7.31 -15.29 -15.44
C TYR A 119 -6.27 -16.25 -15.84
N ILE A 120 -5.44 -16.57 -14.94
CA ILE A 120 -4.45 -17.52 -15.26
C ILE A 120 -5.05 -18.82 -15.70
N ASN A 121 -6.22 -19.02 -15.28
CA ASN A 121 -6.84 -20.27 -15.59
C ASN A 121 -7.36 -20.39 -16.96
N ILE A 122 -7.23 -19.39 -17.68
CA ILE A 122 -7.82 -19.39 -19.00
C ILE A 122 -6.93 -20.04 -20.00
#